data_1a0db7db3c9ecd329c4ce89b652218e5
#
_entry.id   1a0db7db3c9ecd329c4ce89b652218e5
#
_cell.length_a   1.000
_cell.length_b   1.000
_cell.length_c   1.000
_cell.angle_alpha   90.00
_cell.angle_beta   90.00
_cell.angle_gamma   90.00
#
_symmetry.space_group_name_H-M   'P 1'
#
loop_
_entity.id
_entity.type
_entity.pdbx_description
1 polymer ?
#
loop_
_entity_poly.entity_id
_entity_poly.type
_entity_poly.pdbx_seq_one_letter_code
_entity_poly.pdbx_strand_id
1 'polypeptide(L)'
;IFETVISIEQPNHKVLFPSDDENLDGLNFLAGKRVDEVNKMAELGTQLAHVDGGVPNMRIVLPELSEYNIGGLLYFFEKACGISGYLLGVNPFNQPGVEAYKKNMFALLDKPGYEEESKAIRAKL
;
A
#
# COMPACT_ATOMS: atom_id res chain seq x y z
N ILE A 1 6.16 15.26 0.92
CA ILE A 1 5.93 13.85 1.27
C ILE A 1 5.40 13.81 2.70
N PHE A 2 4.40 13.02 2.97
CA PHE A 2 3.99 12.63 4.29
C PHE A 2 3.76 11.11 4.31
N GLU A 3 3.76 10.51 5.48
CA GLU A 3 3.61 9.07 5.63
C GLU A 3 2.29 8.71 6.29
N THR A 4 1.77 7.55 5.94
CA THR A 4 0.66 6.93 6.66
C THR A 4 1.13 5.59 7.20
N VAL A 5 1.13 5.44 8.50
CA VAL A 5 1.50 4.21 9.20
C VAL A 5 0.24 3.44 9.55
N ILE A 6 0.17 2.18 9.15
CA ILE A 6 -0.91 1.27 9.54
C ILE A 6 -0.42 0.45 10.73
N SER A 7 -1.08 0.60 11.87
CA SER A 7 -0.73 -0.04 13.13
C SER A 7 -1.85 -0.98 13.58
N ILE A 8 -1.48 -2.15 14.09
CA ILE A 8 -2.43 -3.11 14.67
C ILE A 8 -2.31 -3.04 16.19
N GLU A 9 -3.43 -2.82 16.88
CA GLU A 9 -3.42 -2.62 18.33
C GLU A 9 -3.26 -3.93 19.10
N GLN A 10 -4.01 -4.96 18.71
CA GLN A 10 -3.97 -6.28 19.34
C GLN A 10 -3.44 -7.33 18.35
N PRO A 11 -2.33 -8.00 18.67
CA PRO A 11 -1.81 -9.08 17.82
C PRO A 11 -2.68 -10.34 17.95
N ASN A 12 -2.82 -11.10 16.85
CA ASN A 12 -3.54 -12.36 16.86
C ASN A 12 -2.82 -13.46 17.67
N HIS A 13 -1.50 -13.36 17.75
CA HIS A 13 -0.66 -14.34 18.45
C HIS A 13 0.39 -13.63 19.28
N LYS A 14 0.71 -14.22 20.44
CA LYS A 14 1.79 -13.77 21.31
C LYS A 14 3.01 -14.65 21.08
N VAL A 15 4.00 -14.10 20.40
CA VAL A 15 5.27 -14.76 20.15
C VAL A 15 6.34 -14.06 20.97
N LEU A 16 7.16 -14.83 21.68
CA LEU A 16 8.26 -14.30 22.48
C LEU A 16 9.59 -14.56 21.77
N PHE A 17 10.55 -13.66 21.95
CA PHE A 17 11.93 -13.90 21.55
C PHE A 17 12.53 -14.96 22.46
N PRO A 18 13.14 -16.02 21.90
CA PRO A 18 13.91 -16.97 22.71
C PRO A 18 15.23 -16.35 23.17
N SER A 19 15.88 -16.96 24.17
CA SER A 19 17.29 -16.70 24.44
C SER A 19 18.15 -17.70 23.67
N ASP A 20 19.34 -17.26 23.29
CA ASP A 20 20.40 -18.11 22.71
C ASP A 20 21.61 -18.06 23.64
N ASP A 21 22.08 -19.25 24.06
CA ASP A 21 23.21 -19.38 25.01
C ASP A 21 24.50 -18.76 24.45
N GLU A 22 24.70 -18.83 23.14
CA GLU A 22 25.90 -18.29 22.47
C GLU A 22 25.79 -16.80 22.15
N ASN A 23 24.56 -16.26 22.08
CA ASN A 23 24.26 -14.85 21.77
C ASN A 23 25.06 -14.30 20.57
N LEU A 24 25.18 -15.09 19.52
CA LEU A 24 26.02 -14.75 18.36
C LEU A 24 25.54 -13.51 17.59
N ASP A 25 24.24 -13.25 17.61
CA ASP A 25 23.61 -12.09 16.98
C ASP A 25 23.51 -10.86 17.92
N GLY A 26 23.87 -11.02 19.21
CA GLY A 26 23.76 -9.96 20.21
C GLY A 26 22.33 -9.59 20.61
N LEU A 27 21.32 -10.41 20.26
CA LEU A 27 19.90 -10.06 20.44
C LEU A 27 19.29 -10.59 21.76
N ASN A 28 20.06 -11.20 22.66
CA ASN A 28 19.54 -11.70 23.94
C ASN A 28 18.91 -10.62 24.82
N PHE A 29 19.16 -9.34 24.57
CA PHE A 29 18.46 -8.24 25.26
C PHE A 29 16.96 -8.18 24.92
N LEU A 30 16.52 -8.87 23.85
CA LEU A 30 15.12 -9.05 23.46
C LEU A 30 14.49 -10.30 24.09
N ALA A 31 15.28 -11.21 24.65
CA ALA A 31 14.77 -12.47 25.20
C ALA A 31 13.62 -12.23 26.20
N GLY A 32 12.54 -12.98 26.02
CA GLY A 32 11.32 -12.85 26.81
C GLY A 32 10.40 -11.66 26.45
N LYS A 33 10.85 -10.74 25.59
CA LYS A 33 9.97 -9.67 25.04
C LYS A 33 9.08 -10.24 23.94
N ARG A 34 7.92 -9.62 23.76
CA ARG A 34 7.01 -10.00 22.68
C ARG A 34 7.45 -9.37 21.36
N VAL A 35 7.32 -10.13 20.27
CA VAL A 35 7.66 -9.66 18.91
C VAL A 35 6.83 -8.42 18.54
N ASP A 36 5.55 -8.40 18.88
CA ASP A 36 4.67 -7.25 18.61
C ASP A 36 5.04 -6.01 19.44
N GLU A 37 5.54 -6.16 20.65
CA GLU A 37 6.06 -5.04 21.44
C GLU A 37 7.32 -4.45 20.83
N VAL A 38 8.24 -5.29 20.37
CA VAL A 38 9.46 -4.85 19.67
C VAL A 38 9.11 -4.15 18.37
N ASN A 39 8.15 -4.70 17.59
CA ASN A 39 7.64 -4.07 16.38
C ASN A 39 7.03 -2.69 16.66
N LYS A 40 6.28 -2.54 17.75
CA LYS A 40 5.74 -1.23 18.19
C LYS A 40 6.83 -0.22 18.50
N MET A 41 7.93 -0.63 19.11
CA MET A 41 9.06 0.25 19.38
C MET A 41 9.77 0.66 18.08
N ALA A 42 9.91 -0.25 17.13
CA ALA A 42 10.44 0.05 15.78
C ALA A 42 9.54 1.04 15.03
N GLU A 43 8.21 0.82 15.03
CA GLU A 43 7.22 1.75 14.48
C GLU A 43 7.38 3.15 15.07
N LEU A 44 7.39 3.26 16.39
CA LEU A 44 7.50 4.53 17.09
C LEU A 44 8.83 5.24 16.84
N GLY A 45 9.93 4.50 16.87
CA GLY A 45 11.26 5.03 16.59
C GLY A 45 11.38 5.59 15.16
N THR A 46 10.78 4.89 14.19
CA THR A 46 10.74 5.35 12.79
C THR A 46 9.91 6.63 12.67
N GLN A 47 8.72 6.67 13.25
CA GLN A 47 7.86 7.85 13.21
C GLN A 47 8.56 9.08 13.80
N LEU A 48 9.21 8.93 14.96
CA LEU A 48 9.95 10.03 15.61
C LEU A 48 11.07 10.55 14.71
N ALA A 49 11.88 9.66 14.15
CA ALA A 49 12.97 10.05 13.27
C ALA A 49 12.48 10.79 12.01
N HIS A 50 11.35 10.37 11.43
CA HIS A 50 10.78 11.01 10.25
C HIS A 50 10.17 12.38 10.59
N VAL A 51 9.48 12.52 11.72
CA VAL A 51 8.96 13.81 12.18
C VAL A 51 10.11 14.79 12.46
N ASP A 52 11.16 14.34 13.12
CA ASP A 52 12.36 15.16 13.37
C ASP A 52 13.06 15.57 12.07
N GLY A 53 12.98 14.72 11.04
CA GLY A 53 13.44 15.00 9.67
C GLY A 53 12.49 15.87 8.83
N GLY A 54 11.38 16.36 9.42
CA GLY A 54 10.41 17.23 8.73
C GLY A 54 9.37 16.48 7.88
N VAL A 55 9.22 15.16 8.05
CA VAL A 55 8.20 14.34 7.38
C VAL A 55 7.03 14.07 8.33
N PRO A 56 5.89 14.78 8.17
CA PRO A 56 4.72 14.52 8.99
C PRO A 56 4.13 13.14 8.68
N ASN A 57 3.57 12.49 9.70
CA ASN A 57 2.90 11.22 9.53
C ASN A 57 1.52 11.17 10.17
N MET A 58 0.69 10.28 9.64
CA MET A 58 -0.62 9.92 10.18
C MET A 58 -0.59 8.45 10.60
N ARG A 59 -1.46 8.09 11.54
CA ARG A 59 -1.67 6.69 11.92
C ARG A 59 -3.10 6.26 11.60
N ILE A 60 -3.23 5.10 10.97
CA ILE A 60 -4.46 4.34 10.89
C ILE A 60 -4.31 3.16 11.84
N VAL A 61 -5.13 3.11 12.88
CA VAL A 61 -5.06 2.06 13.89
C VAL A 61 -6.18 1.06 13.64
N LEU A 62 -5.81 -0.20 13.40
CA LEU A 62 -6.74 -1.31 13.36
C LEU A 62 -6.79 -1.93 14.76
N PRO A 63 -7.98 -2.18 15.34
CA PRO A 63 -8.08 -2.79 16.67
C PRO A 63 -7.43 -4.16 16.74
N GLU A 64 -7.60 -4.96 15.69
CA GLU A 64 -7.07 -6.31 15.54
C GLU A 64 -6.91 -6.67 14.06
N LEU A 65 -6.14 -7.70 13.76
CA LEU A 65 -6.01 -8.25 12.41
C LEU A 65 -7.13 -9.28 12.18
N SER A 66 -8.27 -8.82 11.67
CA SER A 66 -9.43 -9.65 11.28
C SER A 66 -9.85 -9.36 9.84
N GLU A 67 -10.58 -10.26 9.24
CA GLU A 67 -11.15 -10.11 7.90
C GLU A 67 -12.02 -8.85 7.81
N TYR A 68 -12.76 -8.56 8.87
CA TYR A 68 -13.60 -7.36 8.96
C TYR A 68 -12.77 -6.07 8.92
N ASN A 69 -11.72 -5.98 9.72
CA ASN A 69 -10.88 -4.79 9.77
C ASN A 69 -10.06 -4.61 8.50
N ILE A 70 -9.58 -5.70 7.89
CA ILE A 70 -8.89 -5.65 6.60
C ILE A 70 -9.85 -5.23 5.49
N GLY A 71 -11.07 -5.79 5.44
CA GLY A 71 -12.10 -5.36 4.49
C GLY A 71 -12.46 -3.88 4.65
N GLY A 72 -12.58 -3.42 5.90
CA GLY A 72 -12.79 -2.00 6.22
C GLY A 72 -11.65 -1.10 5.73
N LEU A 73 -10.40 -1.53 5.91
CA LEU A 73 -9.22 -0.80 5.45
C LEU A 73 -9.18 -0.68 3.91
N LEU A 74 -9.44 -1.78 3.20
CA LEU A 74 -9.51 -1.77 1.74
C LEU A 74 -10.60 -0.81 1.25
N TYR A 75 -11.82 -0.94 1.79
CA TYR A 75 -12.94 -0.05 1.45
C TYR A 75 -12.64 1.43 1.77
N PHE A 76 -11.95 1.69 2.88
CA PHE A 76 -11.51 3.05 3.23
C PHE A 76 -10.67 3.66 2.12
N PHE A 77 -9.65 2.95 1.61
CA PHE A 77 -8.79 3.46 0.54
C PHE A 77 -9.51 3.56 -0.80
N GLU A 78 -10.37 2.60 -1.14
CA GLU A 78 -11.19 2.66 -2.35
C GLU A 78 -12.10 3.89 -2.34
N LYS A 79 -12.78 4.14 -1.21
CA LYS A 79 -13.63 5.31 -1.04
C LYS A 79 -12.84 6.62 -1.04
N ALA A 80 -11.68 6.65 -0.39
CA ALA A 80 -10.78 7.81 -0.41
C ALA A 80 -10.31 8.13 -1.83
N CYS A 81 -9.98 7.11 -2.63
CA CYS A 81 -9.62 7.27 -4.03
C CYS A 81 -10.78 7.88 -4.84
N GLY A 82 -12.00 7.36 -4.68
CA GLY A 82 -13.19 7.91 -5.33
C GLY A 82 -13.44 9.39 -4.95
N ILE A 83 -13.36 9.72 -3.67
CA ILE A 83 -13.54 11.11 -3.18
C ILE A 83 -12.44 12.01 -3.73
N SER A 84 -11.17 11.57 -3.72
CA SER A 84 -10.07 12.37 -4.25
C SER A 84 -10.22 12.65 -5.74
N GLY A 85 -10.71 11.69 -6.53
CA GLY A 85 -11.03 11.88 -7.94
C GLY A 85 -12.10 12.98 -8.14
N TYR A 86 -13.16 12.96 -7.36
CA TYR A 86 -14.17 14.03 -7.41
C TYR A 86 -13.61 15.39 -7.00
N LEU A 87 -12.77 15.45 -5.98
CA LEU A 87 -12.12 16.70 -5.57
C LEU A 87 -11.19 17.25 -6.66
N LEU A 88 -10.58 16.38 -7.45
CA LEU A 88 -9.77 16.75 -8.61
C LEU A 88 -10.61 17.07 -9.87
N GLY A 89 -11.93 16.94 -9.80
CA GLY A 89 -12.83 17.20 -10.93
C GLY A 89 -12.75 16.14 -12.04
N VAL A 90 -12.27 14.94 -11.74
CA VAL A 90 -12.20 13.83 -12.69
C VAL A 90 -13.16 12.70 -12.32
N ASN A 91 -13.55 11.89 -13.30
CA ASN A 91 -14.33 10.69 -13.03
C ASN A 91 -13.40 9.57 -12.51
N PRO A 92 -13.50 9.14 -11.24
CA PRO A 92 -12.63 8.12 -10.68
C PRO A 92 -12.96 6.69 -11.15
N PHE A 93 -14.07 6.50 -11.86
CA PHE A 93 -14.58 5.18 -12.28
C PHE A 93 -14.34 4.89 -13.76
N ASN A 94 -13.61 5.73 -14.50
CA ASN A 94 -13.19 5.45 -15.86
C ASN A 94 -11.67 5.33 -15.95
N GLN A 95 -11.20 4.71 -17.03
CA GLN A 95 -9.78 4.50 -17.29
C GLN A 95 -9.44 4.86 -18.75
N PRO A 96 -9.57 6.14 -19.15
CA PRO A 96 -9.39 6.53 -20.55
C PRO A 96 -8.01 6.16 -21.12
N GLY A 97 -6.97 6.20 -20.29
CA GLY A 97 -5.62 5.77 -20.70
C GLY A 97 -5.54 4.27 -21.01
N VAL A 98 -6.21 3.44 -20.23
CA VAL A 98 -6.29 1.98 -20.45
C VAL A 98 -7.10 1.66 -21.72
N GLU A 99 -8.20 2.37 -21.95
CA GLU A 99 -8.99 2.18 -23.16
C GLU A 99 -8.23 2.63 -24.42
N ALA A 100 -7.47 3.73 -24.32
CA ALA A 100 -6.62 4.18 -25.42
C ALA A 100 -5.54 3.15 -25.78
N TYR A 101 -4.85 2.58 -24.78
CA TYR A 101 -3.84 1.55 -25.04
C TYR A 101 -4.45 0.27 -25.65
N LYS A 102 -5.61 -0.17 -25.14
CA LYS A 102 -6.32 -1.34 -25.69
C LYS A 102 -6.71 -1.12 -27.15
N LYS A 103 -7.24 0.08 -27.47
CA LYS A 103 -7.59 0.46 -28.84
C LYS A 103 -6.36 0.37 -29.76
N ASN A 104 -5.23 0.91 -29.33
CA ASN A 104 -3.98 0.85 -30.07
C ASN A 104 -3.51 -0.60 -30.27
N MET A 105 -3.58 -1.43 -29.22
CA MET A 105 -3.23 -2.84 -29.30
C MET A 105 -4.13 -3.59 -30.30
N PHE A 106 -5.45 -3.37 -30.29
CA PHE A 106 -6.37 -3.98 -31.23
C PHE A 106 -6.09 -3.57 -32.68
N ALA A 107 -5.74 -2.29 -32.89
CA ALA A 107 -5.36 -1.78 -34.20
C ALA A 107 -4.06 -2.43 -34.70
N LEU A 108 -3.04 -2.56 -33.85
CA LEU A 108 -1.76 -3.19 -34.20
C LEU A 108 -1.87 -4.71 -34.46
N LEU A 109 -2.86 -5.36 -33.87
CA LEU A 109 -3.17 -6.78 -34.08
C LEU A 109 -4.14 -7.02 -35.24
N ASP A 110 -4.46 -5.98 -36.02
CA ASP A 110 -5.38 -6.03 -37.16
C ASP A 110 -6.75 -6.63 -36.79
N LYS A 111 -7.27 -6.29 -35.59
CA LYS A 111 -8.58 -6.75 -35.15
C LYS A 111 -9.66 -6.23 -36.08
N PRO A 112 -10.60 -7.08 -36.56
CA PRO A 112 -11.72 -6.63 -37.37
C PRO A 112 -12.48 -5.46 -36.77
N GLY A 113 -12.74 -4.42 -37.60
CA GLY A 113 -13.37 -3.16 -37.18
C GLY A 113 -12.40 -2.09 -36.67
N TYR A 114 -11.07 -2.30 -36.78
CA TYR A 114 -10.01 -1.35 -36.42
C TYR A 114 -9.08 -1.01 -37.61
N GLU A 115 -9.55 -1.19 -38.85
CA GLU A 115 -8.73 -1.05 -40.06
C GLU A 115 -8.17 0.36 -40.25
N GLU A 116 -8.97 1.39 -39.97
CA GLU A 116 -8.53 2.78 -40.09
C GLU A 116 -7.53 3.17 -38.98
N GLU A 117 -7.77 2.72 -37.74
CA GLU A 117 -6.83 2.90 -36.64
C GLU A 117 -5.52 2.16 -36.89
N SER A 118 -5.56 0.97 -37.48
CA SER A 118 -4.36 0.20 -37.87
C SER A 118 -3.51 0.97 -38.85
N LYS A 119 -4.10 1.51 -39.95
CA LYS A 119 -3.39 2.35 -40.91
C LYS A 119 -2.80 3.60 -40.24
N ALA A 120 -3.60 4.29 -39.42
CA ALA A 120 -3.17 5.53 -38.76
C ALA A 120 -2.02 5.31 -37.76
N ILE A 121 -2.00 4.18 -37.04
CA ILE A 121 -0.94 3.85 -36.09
C ILE A 121 0.34 3.43 -36.80
N ARG A 122 0.23 2.58 -37.85
CA ARG A 122 1.40 2.14 -38.64
C ARG A 122 2.08 3.28 -39.39
N ALA A 123 1.34 4.33 -39.73
CA ALA A 123 1.92 5.54 -40.34
C ALA A 123 2.75 6.39 -39.36
N LYS A 124 2.73 6.10 -38.05
CA LYS A 124 3.50 6.79 -37.01
C LYS A 124 4.74 6.01 -36.56
N LEU A 125 4.88 4.77 -36.97
CA LEU A 125 6.00 3.88 -36.65
C LEU A 125 7.08 3.96 -37.74
#